data_500a7371ed62244a81ec8b2361dfbe75
#
_entry.id   500a7371ed62244a81ec8b2361dfbe75
#
_cell.length_a   1.000
_cell.length_b   1.000
_cell.length_c   1.000
_cell.angle_alpha   90.00
_cell.angle_beta   90.00
_cell.angle_gamma   90.00
#
_symmetry.space_group_name_H-M   'P 1'
#
loop_
_entity.id
_entity.type
_entity.pdbx_description
1 polymer ?
#
loop_
_entity_poly.entity_id
_entity_poly.type
_entity_poly.pdbx_seq_one_letter_code
_entity_poly.pdbx_strand_id
1 'polypeptide(L)'
;SIAFCIVMGLGAAIALASDASMVSYYLFSLYVIFAAIIFRSSLAVCASLTEKMRAKMAADEQRDVINLLLNDFEENTADWLWGADKDLRFERASSRFCEQLAAPDTLVVGKPVVDALPFAMHVLTEHEQIADRETFRRKLEARQSFRDVDICVEQGGELGIWSLTAKAIQDDGGRFIGYRGVGRDVTANRQTRLRIEHMARHDQLTDVGNRVLLNEDLARAVSRLERFGDGFSLILLDLDRFKQVNDNHGHAGGDELLRDVAGLLQQICGEGDTLARLGGDEFVILHMSGHDPKSAGHLATRIIKRLGQPFHLRSGTAHIGVSIGLACAPVDGTDPDQLMRNADLALYRAKADGRNRFRYFDASLDATARRRNLIEQELALAVSLGTLNLHFQPLVDAQ
;
A
#
# COMPACT_ATOMS: atom_id res chain seq x y z
N SER A 1 25.76 50.34 -48.98
CA SER A 1 26.99 49.97 -49.74
C SER A 1 26.69 49.65 -51.20
N ILE A 2 25.61 49.00 -51.54
CA ILE A 2 25.22 48.63 -52.92
C ILE A 2 24.99 49.93 -53.76
N ALA A 3 24.28 50.92 -53.24
CA ALA A 3 24.04 52.19 -53.90
C ALA A 3 25.34 52.92 -54.19
N PHE A 4 26.31 52.89 -53.29
CA PHE A 4 27.64 53.47 -53.51
C PHE A 4 28.42 52.78 -54.63
N CYS A 5 28.37 51.45 -54.67
CA CYS A 5 28.97 50.66 -55.75
C CYS A 5 28.34 50.97 -57.12
N ILE A 6 27.00 51.14 -57.16
CA ILE A 6 26.29 51.51 -58.42
C ILE A 6 26.70 52.88 -58.91
N VAL A 7 26.74 53.86 -58.01
CA VAL A 7 27.13 55.25 -58.38
C VAL A 7 28.57 55.33 -58.86
N MET A 8 29.52 54.67 -58.18
CA MET A 8 30.90 54.59 -58.57
C MET A 8 31.09 53.83 -59.88
N GLY A 9 30.30 52.75 -60.11
CA GLY A 9 30.29 52.00 -61.35
C GLY A 9 29.82 52.80 -62.56
N LEU A 10 28.78 53.60 -62.37
CA LEU A 10 28.27 54.48 -63.39
C LEU A 10 29.31 55.56 -63.73
N GLY A 11 29.96 56.16 -62.73
CA GLY A 11 31.05 57.15 -62.91
C GLY A 11 32.23 56.55 -63.65
N ALA A 12 32.71 55.38 -63.34
CA ALA A 12 33.77 54.67 -63.99
C ALA A 12 33.43 54.30 -65.46
N ALA A 13 32.22 53.88 -65.75
CA ALA A 13 31.70 53.57 -67.07
C ALA A 13 31.64 54.86 -67.98
N ILE A 14 31.20 55.99 -67.39
CA ILE A 14 31.19 57.30 -68.10
C ILE A 14 32.60 57.76 -68.39
N ALA A 15 33.54 57.59 -67.46
CA ALA A 15 34.97 57.98 -67.70
C ALA A 15 35.59 57.08 -68.76
N LEU A 16 35.27 55.82 -68.87
CA LEU A 16 35.71 54.90 -69.91
C LEU A 16 35.20 55.28 -71.31
N ALA A 17 33.94 55.76 -71.37
CA ALA A 17 33.32 56.16 -72.61
C ALA A 17 33.87 57.55 -73.16
N SER A 18 34.43 58.41 -72.28
CA SER A 18 34.96 59.72 -72.60
C SER A 18 36.43 59.70 -72.92
N ASP A 19 37.30 58.79 -72.41
CA ASP A 19 38.73 58.69 -72.65
C ASP A 19 39.16 57.19 -72.57
N ALA A 20 39.46 56.63 -73.76
CA ALA A 20 39.88 55.22 -73.93
C ALA A 20 41.36 54.97 -73.61
N SER A 21 41.91 55.59 -72.56
CA SER A 21 43.30 55.40 -72.17
C SER A 21 43.48 54.05 -71.44
N MET A 22 44.71 53.47 -71.54
CA MET A 22 45.04 52.19 -70.83
C MET A 22 44.76 52.25 -69.29
N VAL A 23 44.93 53.45 -68.70
CA VAL A 23 44.74 53.75 -67.28
C VAL A 23 43.26 53.61 -66.91
N SER A 24 42.34 54.09 -67.78
CA SER A 24 40.86 53.94 -67.53
C SER A 24 40.42 52.48 -67.53
N TYR A 25 40.98 51.62 -68.39
CA TYR A 25 40.68 50.16 -68.37
C TYR A 25 41.20 49.49 -67.09
N TYR A 26 42.38 49.82 -66.58
CA TYR A 26 42.90 49.31 -65.33
C TYR A 26 42.06 49.73 -64.13
N LEU A 27 41.68 50.97 -64.03
CA LEU A 27 40.83 51.47 -62.96
C LEU A 27 39.45 50.83 -62.99
N PHE A 28 38.87 50.61 -64.16
CA PHE A 28 37.59 49.91 -64.27
C PHE A 28 37.70 48.45 -63.88
N SER A 29 38.73 47.69 -64.27
CA SER A 29 38.96 46.32 -63.87
C SER A 29 39.15 46.19 -62.37
N LEU A 30 39.92 47.11 -61.75
CA LEU A 30 40.10 47.14 -60.30
C LEU A 30 38.77 47.39 -59.55
N TYR A 31 37.95 48.32 -60.12
CA TYR A 31 36.62 48.58 -59.56
C TYR A 31 35.70 47.35 -59.65
N VAL A 32 35.66 46.64 -60.77
CA VAL A 32 34.85 45.44 -60.93
C VAL A 32 35.28 44.32 -59.92
N ILE A 33 36.61 44.17 -59.75
CA ILE A 33 37.12 43.18 -58.76
C ILE A 33 36.72 43.61 -57.35
N PHE A 34 36.89 44.90 -57.00
CA PHE A 34 36.48 45.37 -55.66
C PHE A 34 34.99 45.25 -55.40
N ALA A 35 34.14 45.59 -56.37
CA ALA A 35 32.70 45.46 -56.30
C ALA A 35 32.28 43.96 -56.11
N ALA A 36 32.97 43.07 -56.85
CA ALA A 36 32.71 41.60 -56.71
C ALA A 36 33.12 41.10 -55.32
N ILE A 37 34.21 41.56 -54.74
CA ILE A 37 34.66 41.21 -53.38
C ILE A 37 33.66 41.70 -52.34
N ILE A 38 33.24 42.99 -52.45
CA ILE A 38 32.21 43.53 -51.51
C ILE A 38 30.90 42.77 -51.63
N PHE A 39 30.44 42.50 -52.85
CA PHE A 39 29.21 41.77 -53.08
C PHE A 39 29.26 40.34 -52.46
N ARG A 40 30.36 39.63 -52.73
CA ARG A 40 30.59 38.31 -52.17
C ARG A 40 30.69 38.33 -50.65
N SER A 41 31.39 39.30 -50.07
CA SER A 41 31.48 39.48 -48.62
C SER A 41 30.14 39.80 -48.02
N SER A 42 29.34 40.67 -48.65
CA SER A 42 27.98 40.98 -48.20
C SER A 42 27.08 39.77 -48.22
N LEU A 43 27.14 38.95 -49.28
CA LEU A 43 26.37 37.67 -49.36
C LEU A 43 26.78 36.67 -48.25
N ALA A 44 28.11 36.56 -48.02
CA ALA A 44 28.59 35.65 -46.94
C ALA A 44 28.15 36.10 -45.56
N VAL A 45 28.18 37.43 -45.29
CA VAL A 45 27.65 37.96 -44.00
C VAL A 45 26.14 37.75 -43.88
N CYS A 46 25.37 37.99 -44.94
CA CYS A 46 23.94 37.74 -44.95
C CYS A 46 23.62 36.24 -44.73
N ALA A 47 24.35 35.35 -45.38
CA ALA A 47 24.19 33.92 -45.21
C ALA A 47 24.47 33.47 -43.75
N SER A 48 25.60 33.95 -43.18
CA SER A 48 25.97 33.67 -41.79
C SER A 48 24.97 34.22 -40.77
N LEU A 49 24.41 35.42 -41.00
CA LEU A 49 23.40 36.01 -40.16
C LEU A 49 22.06 35.21 -40.22
N THR A 50 21.67 34.83 -41.45
CA THR A 50 20.43 34.02 -41.61
C THR A 50 20.57 32.63 -40.97
N GLU A 51 21.73 32.02 -41.06
CA GLU A 51 22.01 30.73 -40.40
C GLU A 51 21.96 30.84 -38.87
N LYS A 52 22.62 31.87 -38.33
CA LYS A 52 22.56 32.17 -36.88
C LYS A 52 21.13 32.45 -36.40
N MET A 53 20.37 33.23 -37.18
CA MET A 53 18.95 33.49 -36.81
C MET A 53 18.11 32.23 -36.86
N ARG A 54 18.27 31.36 -37.87
CA ARG A 54 17.58 30.08 -37.95
C ARG A 54 17.94 29.15 -36.79
N ALA A 55 19.24 29.05 -36.47
CA ALA A 55 19.69 28.25 -35.34
C ALA A 55 19.12 28.76 -34.01
N LYS A 56 19.06 30.09 -33.82
CA LYS A 56 18.46 30.70 -32.63
C LYS A 56 16.95 30.46 -32.58
N MET A 57 16.21 30.65 -33.68
CA MET A 57 14.79 30.37 -33.73
C MET A 57 14.46 28.90 -33.42
N ALA A 58 15.23 27.95 -33.99
CA ALA A 58 15.05 26.52 -33.70
C ALA A 58 15.32 26.19 -32.24
N ALA A 59 16.33 26.82 -31.61
CA ALA A 59 16.61 26.64 -30.18
C ALA A 59 15.51 27.24 -29.29
N ASP A 60 14.98 28.41 -29.65
CA ASP A 60 13.90 29.06 -28.92
C ASP A 60 12.60 28.22 -29.05
N GLU A 61 12.26 27.74 -30.25
CA GLU A 61 11.10 26.85 -30.49
C GLU A 61 11.20 25.52 -29.69
N GLN A 62 12.40 24.91 -29.69
CA GLN A 62 12.65 23.72 -28.87
C GLN A 62 12.45 23.99 -27.36
N ARG A 63 12.91 25.14 -26.90
CA ARG A 63 12.76 25.57 -25.51
C ARG A 63 11.28 25.80 -25.15
N ASP A 64 10.52 26.40 -26.06
CA ASP A 64 9.10 26.65 -25.85
C ASP A 64 8.30 25.34 -25.79
N VAL A 65 8.60 24.38 -26.67
CA VAL A 65 8.00 23.03 -26.64
C VAL A 65 8.34 22.32 -25.34
N ILE A 66 9.59 22.36 -24.89
CA ILE A 66 9.99 21.73 -23.61
C ILE A 66 9.26 22.39 -22.44
N ASN A 67 9.16 23.74 -22.43
CA ASN A 67 8.43 24.43 -21.37
C ASN A 67 6.93 24.09 -21.37
N LEU A 68 6.33 23.99 -22.56
CA LEU A 68 4.92 23.61 -22.69
C LEU A 68 4.67 22.18 -22.20
N LEU A 69 5.56 21.24 -22.55
CA LEU A 69 5.48 19.86 -22.05
C LEU A 69 5.68 19.77 -20.53
N LEU A 70 6.59 20.57 -19.97
CA LEU A 70 6.81 20.62 -18.53
C LEU A 70 5.60 21.21 -17.81
N ASN A 71 5.01 22.29 -18.34
CA ASN A 71 3.81 22.88 -17.75
C ASN A 71 2.59 21.92 -17.86
N ASP A 72 2.40 21.27 -19.00
CA ASP A 72 1.36 20.28 -19.20
C ASP A 72 1.53 19.09 -18.23
N PHE A 73 2.77 18.66 -18.02
CA PHE A 73 3.08 17.64 -17.01
C PHE A 73 2.75 18.13 -15.59
N GLU A 74 3.12 19.36 -15.23
CA GLU A 74 2.81 19.95 -13.92
C GLU A 74 1.30 20.12 -13.68
N GLU A 75 0.52 20.43 -14.72
CA GLU A 75 -0.93 20.64 -14.63
C GLU A 75 -1.71 19.31 -14.57
N ASN A 76 -1.27 18.30 -15.31
CA ASN A 76 -2.02 17.06 -15.51
C ASN A 76 -1.58 15.89 -14.61
N THR A 77 -0.45 16.00 -13.87
CA THR A 77 -0.01 14.97 -12.94
C THR A 77 -0.20 15.40 -11.49
N ALA A 78 -0.41 14.43 -10.59
CA ALA A 78 -0.42 14.68 -9.15
C ALA A 78 0.98 14.94 -8.58
N ASP A 79 2.01 14.80 -9.41
CA ASP A 79 3.42 14.90 -9.04
C ASP A 79 3.89 16.36 -9.15
N TRP A 80 4.85 16.76 -8.32
CA TRP A 80 5.49 18.06 -8.36
C TRP A 80 6.97 17.95 -8.67
N LEU A 81 7.52 18.99 -9.32
CA LEU A 81 8.93 19.06 -9.68
C LEU A 81 9.70 19.91 -8.68
N TRP A 82 10.92 19.48 -8.39
CA TRP A 82 11.84 20.23 -7.56
C TRP A 82 13.27 20.11 -8.05
N GLY A 83 14.10 21.07 -7.71
CA GLY A 83 15.51 21.05 -8.03
C GLY A 83 16.32 21.68 -6.91
N ALA A 84 17.51 21.15 -6.68
CA ALA A 84 18.48 21.69 -5.75
C ALA A 84 19.81 21.97 -6.44
N ASP A 85 20.54 22.97 -5.96
CA ASP A 85 21.87 23.33 -6.40
C ASP A 85 22.96 22.42 -5.78
N LYS A 86 24.22 22.70 -6.07
CA LYS A 86 25.39 21.98 -5.54
C LYS A 86 25.50 22.03 -4.00
N ASP A 87 24.93 23.07 -3.39
CA ASP A 87 24.94 23.32 -1.95
C ASP A 87 23.68 22.77 -1.26
N LEU A 88 22.91 21.94 -1.98
CA LEU A 88 21.66 21.28 -1.52
C LEU A 88 20.58 22.29 -1.12
N ARG A 89 20.53 23.45 -1.76
CA ARG A 89 19.48 24.45 -1.61
C ARG A 89 18.49 24.36 -2.75
N PHE A 90 17.22 24.61 -2.49
CA PHE A 90 16.23 24.67 -3.55
C PHE A 90 16.61 25.73 -4.58
N GLU A 91 16.82 25.31 -5.84
CA GLU A 91 17.05 26.17 -6.99
C GLU A 91 15.73 26.38 -7.76
N ARG A 92 14.88 25.38 -7.78
CA ARG A 92 13.59 25.39 -8.48
C ARG A 92 12.55 24.60 -7.69
N ALA A 93 11.35 25.15 -7.64
CA ALA A 93 10.16 24.54 -7.07
C ALA A 93 9.00 24.78 -8.03
N SER A 94 8.23 23.75 -8.38
CA SER A 94 7.01 23.93 -9.18
C SER A 94 5.92 24.63 -8.36
N SER A 95 4.97 25.28 -9.03
CA SER A 95 3.85 25.95 -8.37
C SER A 95 3.11 24.98 -7.44
N ARG A 96 2.92 23.75 -7.90
CA ARG A 96 2.26 22.70 -7.13
C ARG A 96 3.06 22.27 -5.88
N PHE A 97 4.39 22.25 -5.96
CA PHE A 97 5.22 22.00 -4.77
C PHE A 97 5.08 23.12 -3.73
N CYS A 98 5.02 24.36 -4.20
CA CYS A 98 4.79 25.52 -3.34
C CYS A 98 3.40 25.49 -2.69
N GLU A 99 2.38 25.06 -3.41
CA GLU A 99 1.03 24.84 -2.87
C GLU A 99 1.04 23.76 -1.77
N GLN A 100 1.73 22.66 -2.03
CA GLN A 100 1.89 21.59 -1.03
C GLN A 100 2.64 22.07 0.22
N LEU A 101 3.62 22.95 0.07
CA LEU A 101 4.35 23.55 1.20
C LEU A 101 3.57 24.69 1.89
N ALA A 102 2.43 25.10 1.34
CA ALA A 102 1.69 26.30 1.74
C ALA A 102 2.61 27.56 1.82
N ALA A 103 3.63 27.62 0.94
CA ALA A 103 4.63 28.67 0.91
C ALA A 103 4.91 29.09 -0.54
N PRO A 104 5.00 30.42 -0.84
CA PRO A 104 5.38 30.86 -2.16
C PRO A 104 6.83 30.47 -2.50
N ASP A 105 7.13 30.37 -3.78
CA ASP A 105 8.45 29.96 -4.28
C ASP A 105 9.58 30.85 -3.75
N THR A 106 9.33 32.15 -3.59
CA THR A 106 10.26 33.14 -3.01
C THR A 106 10.69 32.80 -1.58
N LEU A 107 9.90 32.03 -0.84
CA LEU A 107 10.23 31.57 0.49
C LEU A 107 10.87 30.17 0.51
N VAL A 108 10.80 29.41 -0.58
CA VAL A 108 11.35 28.05 -0.71
C VAL A 108 12.72 28.08 -1.37
N VAL A 109 12.86 28.80 -2.49
CA VAL A 109 14.11 28.92 -3.25
C VAL A 109 15.22 29.52 -2.39
N GLY A 110 16.41 28.92 -2.44
CA GLY A 110 17.58 29.31 -1.65
C GLY A 110 17.64 28.69 -0.25
N LYS A 111 16.58 28.07 0.26
CA LYS A 111 16.63 27.35 1.54
C LYS A 111 17.24 25.95 1.38
N PRO A 112 17.94 25.42 2.37
CA PRO A 112 18.35 24.02 2.37
C PRO A 112 17.13 23.09 2.20
N VAL A 113 17.24 22.10 1.33
CA VAL A 113 16.13 21.16 1.02
C VAL A 113 15.55 20.55 2.28
N VAL A 114 16.42 20.08 3.19
CA VAL A 114 16.00 19.41 4.44
C VAL A 114 15.27 20.37 5.40
N ASP A 115 15.60 21.65 5.38
CA ASP A 115 15.02 22.64 6.30
C ASP A 115 13.71 23.22 5.79
N ALA A 116 13.49 23.19 4.47
CA ALA A 116 12.26 23.65 3.85
C ALA A 116 11.15 22.60 3.84
N LEU A 117 11.49 21.31 3.93
CA LEU A 117 10.53 20.23 4.00
C LEU A 117 9.90 20.15 5.41
N PRO A 118 8.56 20.02 5.52
CA PRO A 118 7.85 20.01 6.81
C PRO A 118 7.87 18.61 7.43
N PHE A 119 9.05 18.13 7.82
CA PHE A 119 9.18 16.82 8.47
C PHE A 119 8.37 16.76 9.76
N ALA A 120 7.56 15.71 9.92
CA ALA A 120 6.87 15.43 11.16
C ALA A 120 7.84 15.06 12.28
N MET A 121 7.52 15.51 13.51
CA MET A 121 8.35 15.23 14.69
C MET A 121 8.27 13.76 15.14
N HIS A 122 7.16 13.07 14.84
CA HIS A 122 6.92 11.70 15.25
C HIS A 122 6.60 10.83 14.01
N VAL A 123 7.38 9.78 13.79
CA VAL A 123 7.11 8.78 12.76
C VAL A 123 6.13 7.77 13.34
N LEU A 124 4.98 7.61 12.69
CA LEU A 124 3.82 6.87 13.21
C LEU A 124 3.92 5.34 13.14
N THR A 125 4.98 4.73 12.60
CA THR A 125 5.01 3.25 12.48
C THR A 125 6.41 2.67 12.49
N GLU A 126 6.62 1.69 13.36
CA GLU A 126 7.84 0.89 13.49
C GLU A 126 8.12 -0.03 12.27
N HIS A 127 7.20 -0.13 11.31
CA HIS A 127 7.24 -1.15 10.24
C HIS A 127 7.50 -0.60 8.84
N GLU A 128 7.68 0.71 8.66
CA GLU A 128 7.85 1.28 7.34
C GLU A 128 9.19 2.00 7.20
N GLN A 129 9.85 1.79 6.05
CA GLN A 129 11.10 2.45 5.66
C GLN A 129 10.86 3.94 5.33
N ILE A 130 10.28 4.70 6.27
CA ILE A 130 10.10 6.14 6.18
C ILE A 130 11.39 6.79 6.65
N ALA A 131 12.01 7.60 5.79
CA ALA A 131 13.21 8.30 6.14
C ALA A 131 12.90 9.48 7.08
N ASP A 132 13.52 9.50 8.23
CA ASP A 132 13.54 10.67 9.09
C ASP A 132 14.40 11.78 8.48
N ARG A 133 14.35 12.97 9.07
CA ARG A 133 15.06 14.16 8.60
C ARG A 133 16.56 13.91 8.42
N GLU A 134 17.18 13.19 9.36
CA GLU A 134 18.61 12.92 9.34
C GLU A 134 19.01 11.85 8.29
N THR A 135 18.19 10.84 8.14
CA THR A 135 18.39 9.82 7.09
C THR A 135 18.23 10.42 5.69
N PHE A 136 17.25 11.31 5.51
CA PHE A 136 17.06 12.02 4.24
C PHE A 136 18.23 12.98 3.96
N ARG A 137 18.73 13.71 4.98
CA ARG A 137 19.92 14.56 4.87
C ARG A 137 21.12 13.75 4.37
N ARG A 138 21.42 12.62 4.99
CA ARG A 138 22.53 11.74 4.58
C ARG A 138 22.39 11.24 3.15
N LYS A 139 21.16 10.95 2.69
CA LYS A 139 20.91 10.58 1.29
C LYS A 139 21.24 11.73 0.31
N LEU A 140 20.88 12.96 0.63
CA LEU A 140 21.24 14.12 -0.18
C LEU A 140 22.76 14.37 -0.20
N GLU A 141 23.42 14.29 0.97
CA GLU A 141 24.86 14.49 1.12
C GLU A 141 25.69 13.43 0.39
N ALA A 142 25.14 12.23 0.19
CA ALA A 142 25.77 11.17 -0.59
C ALA A 142 25.92 11.54 -2.09
N ARG A 143 25.24 12.58 -2.57
CA ARG A 143 25.28 13.08 -3.96
C ARG A 143 25.00 12.02 -5.01
N GLN A 144 24.20 11.03 -4.66
CA GLN A 144 23.77 9.92 -5.51
C GLN A 144 22.29 10.05 -5.84
N SER A 145 21.90 9.52 -7.00
CA SER A 145 20.48 9.45 -7.36
C SER A 145 19.75 8.49 -6.43
N PHE A 146 18.52 8.83 -6.06
CA PHE A 146 17.63 7.99 -5.24
C PHE A 146 16.22 7.96 -5.83
N ARG A 147 15.49 6.89 -5.49
CA ARG A 147 14.10 6.69 -5.93
C ARG A 147 13.24 6.31 -4.75
N ASP A 148 12.00 6.78 -4.79
CA ASP A 148 10.91 6.38 -3.88
C ASP A 148 11.33 6.42 -2.40
N VAL A 149 11.95 7.54 -2.01
CA VAL A 149 12.30 7.81 -0.62
C VAL A 149 11.11 8.48 0.03
N ASP A 150 10.45 7.74 0.92
CA ASP A 150 9.28 8.21 1.63
C ASP A 150 9.71 9.00 2.87
N ILE A 151 9.09 10.15 3.08
CA ILE A 151 9.26 11.02 4.24
C ILE A 151 7.91 11.28 4.88
N CYS A 152 7.87 11.36 6.21
CA CYS A 152 6.68 11.79 6.94
C CYS A 152 6.68 13.31 7.08
N VAL A 153 5.59 13.93 6.69
CA VAL A 153 5.42 15.39 6.71
C VAL A 153 4.20 15.77 7.57
N GLU A 154 4.25 16.96 8.16
CA GLU A 154 3.14 17.51 8.93
C GLU A 154 2.71 18.84 8.31
N GLN A 155 1.43 18.91 7.90
CA GLN A 155 0.84 20.09 7.30
C GLN A 155 -0.51 20.41 7.94
N GLY A 156 -0.65 21.64 8.44
CA GLY A 156 -1.91 22.06 9.05
C GLY A 156 -2.39 21.20 10.21
N GLY A 157 -1.50 20.44 10.85
CA GLY A 157 -1.82 19.47 11.92
C GLY A 157 -2.20 18.07 11.41
N GLU A 158 -2.17 17.84 10.09
CA GLU A 158 -2.38 16.53 9.48
C GLU A 158 -1.04 15.90 9.05
N LEU A 159 -0.93 14.58 9.25
CA LEU A 159 0.25 13.82 8.86
C LEU A 159 0.08 13.28 7.44
N GLY A 160 1.09 13.50 6.62
CA GLY A 160 1.17 13.02 5.25
C GLY A 160 2.45 12.23 4.99
N ILE A 161 2.45 11.47 3.91
CA ILE A 161 3.62 10.74 3.43
C ILE A 161 3.93 11.20 2.01
N TRP A 162 5.13 11.75 1.83
CA TRP A 162 5.62 12.18 0.53
C TRP A 162 6.70 11.23 0.04
N SER A 163 6.59 10.81 -1.21
CA SER A 163 7.59 9.99 -1.89
C SER A 163 8.42 10.87 -2.80
N LEU A 164 9.74 10.87 -2.58
CA LEU A 164 10.69 11.72 -3.29
C LEU A 164 11.64 10.87 -4.12
N THR A 165 11.77 11.22 -5.39
CA THR A 165 12.75 10.66 -6.33
C THR A 165 13.62 11.79 -6.85
N ALA A 166 14.94 11.58 -6.91
CA ALA A 166 15.87 12.58 -7.46
C ALA A 166 17.02 11.95 -8.21
N LYS A 167 17.40 12.62 -9.30
CA LYS A 167 18.58 12.32 -10.09
C LYS A 167 19.67 13.34 -9.76
N ALA A 168 20.84 12.84 -9.36
CA ALA A 168 22.04 13.68 -9.23
C ALA A 168 22.51 14.11 -10.62
N ILE A 169 22.72 15.42 -10.80
CA ILE A 169 23.20 16.01 -12.04
C ILE A 169 24.67 16.34 -11.87
N GLN A 170 25.44 16.03 -12.91
CA GLN A 170 26.89 16.29 -12.98
C GLN A 170 27.19 17.13 -14.19
N ASP A 171 28.25 17.98 -14.11
CA ASP A 171 28.79 18.70 -15.24
C ASP A 171 29.61 17.76 -16.17
N ASP A 172 30.09 18.30 -17.29
CA ASP A 172 30.92 17.56 -18.26
C ASP A 172 32.22 17.01 -17.64
N GLY A 173 32.64 17.52 -16.50
CA GLY A 173 33.79 17.06 -15.72
C GLY A 173 33.45 16.02 -14.61
N GLY A 174 32.19 15.57 -14.52
CA GLY A 174 31.75 14.62 -13.52
C GLY A 174 31.55 15.22 -12.12
N ARG A 175 31.55 16.54 -11.95
CA ARG A 175 31.33 17.20 -10.66
C ARG A 175 29.84 17.38 -10.43
N PHE A 176 29.40 17.08 -9.22
CA PHE A 176 28.00 17.26 -8.81
C PHE A 176 27.63 18.76 -8.87
N ILE A 177 26.54 19.05 -9.58
CA ILE A 177 26.00 20.42 -9.74
C ILE A 177 24.62 20.58 -9.11
N GLY A 178 23.97 19.48 -8.69
CA GLY A 178 22.68 19.55 -8.01
C GLY A 178 21.80 18.34 -8.25
N TYR A 179 20.54 18.49 -7.85
CA TYR A 179 19.50 17.48 -8.03
C TYR A 179 18.38 18.00 -8.92
N ARG A 180 17.76 17.08 -9.67
CA ARG A 180 16.45 17.27 -10.29
C ARG A 180 15.56 16.10 -9.85
N GLY A 181 14.42 16.42 -9.31
CA GLY A 181 13.57 15.43 -8.68
C GLY A 181 12.09 15.66 -8.90
N VAL A 182 11.36 14.61 -8.59
CA VAL A 182 9.90 14.54 -8.57
C VAL A 182 9.48 14.16 -7.16
N GLY A 183 8.40 14.73 -6.70
CA GLY A 183 7.75 14.33 -5.45
C GLY A 183 6.27 14.10 -5.69
N ARG A 184 5.69 13.26 -4.86
CA ARG A 184 4.24 13.00 -4.86
C ARG A 184 3.74 12.77 -3.45
N ASP A 185 2.50 13.15 -3.21
CA ASP A 185 1.78 12.75 -2.02
C ASP A 185 1.24 11.33 -2.22
N VAL A 186 1.68 10.41 -1.38
CA VAL A 186 1.26 9.00 -1.41
C VAL A 186 0.37 8.64 -0.22
N THR A 187 -0.03 9.61 0.59
CA THR A 187 -0.81 9.42 1.83
C THR A 187 -2.08 8.61 1.58
N ALA A 188 -2.93 9.07 0.66
CA ALA A 188 -4.20 8.40 0.35
C ALA A 188 -4.00 6.99 -0.23
N ASN A 189 -3.01 6.83 -1.13
CA ASN A 189 -2.70 5.53 -1.72
C ASN A 189 -2.20 4.55 -0.66
N ARG A 190 -1.37 5.02 0.27
CA ARG A 190 -0.80 4.19 1.33
C ARG A 190 -1.86 3.81 2.36
N GLN A 191 -2.69 4.75 2.78
CA GLN A 191 -3.84 4.48 3.65
C GLN A 191 -4.80 3.47 3.03
N THR A 192 -5.09 3.62 1.74
CA THR A 192 -5.95 2.69 1.00
C THR A 192 -5.33 1.29 0.96
N ARG A 193 -4.03 1.20 0.69
CA ARG A 193 -3.31 -0.08 0.68
C ARG A 193 -3.33 -0.75 2.05
N LEU A 194 -3.01 -0.03 3.11
CA LEU A 194 -3.06 -0.56 4.49
C LEU A 194 -4.47 -1.02 4.86
N ARG A 195 -5.49 -0.26 4.43
CA ARG A 195 -6.89 -0.64 4.65
C ARG A 195 -7.26 -1.91 3.89
N ILE A 196 -6.81 -2.06 2.65
CA ILE A 196 -7.02 -3.28 1.86
C ILE A 196 -6.30 -4.48 2.51
N GLU A 197 -5.05 -4.31 2.93
CA GLU A 197 -4.27 -5.34 3.63
C GLU A 197 -4.93 -5.74 4.96
N HIS A 198 -5.44 -4.77 5.71
CA HIS A 198 -6.20 -5.04 6.94
C HIS A 198 -7.49 -5.80 6.64
N MET A 199 -8.31 -5.34 5.67
CA MET A 199 -9.56 -6.00 5.29
C MET A 199 -9.35 -7.40 4.73
N ALA A 200 -8.21 -7.67 4.07
CA ALA A 200 -7.88 -9.01 3.58
C ALA A 200 -7.61 -10.01 4.71
N ARG A 201 -7.24 -9.55 5.91
CA ARG A 201 -6.82 -10.38 7.04
C ARG A 201 -7.75 -10.31 8.25
N HIS A 202 -8.68 -9.36 8.31
CA HIS A 202 -9.57 -9.16 9.45
C HIS A 202 -11.03 -9.28 9.05
N ASP A 203 -11.86 -9.69 10.00
CA ASP A 203 -13.32 -9.73 9.86
C ASP A 203 -13.89 -8.32 9.96
N GLN A 204 -14.66 -7.90 8.97
CA GLN A 204 -15.16 -6.52 8.85
C GLN A 204 -16.13 -6.10 9.96
N LEU A 205 -16.80 -7.06 10.61
CA LEU A 205 -17.75 -6.78 11.67
C LEU A 205 -17.08 -6.61 13.03
N THR A 206 -16.15 -7.50 13.33
CA THR A 206 -15.57 -7.67 14.68
C THR A 206 -14.13 -7.21 14.81
N ASP A 207 -13.48 -6.93 13.67
CA ASP A 207 -12.09 -6.47 13.58
C ASP A 207 -11.03 -7.46 14.13
N VAL A 208 -11.43 -8.68 14.48
CA VAL A 208 -10.51 -9.78 14.79
C VAL A 208 -10.00 -10.42 13.49
N GLY A 209 -8.99 -11.28 13.57
CA GLY A 209 -8.51 -12.02 12.41
C GLY A 209 -9.63 -12.74 11.66
N ASN A 210 -9.47 -12.88 10.35
CA ASN A 210 -10.34 -13.72 9.53
C ASN A 210 -9.67 -15.09 9.28
N ARG A 211 -10.27 -15.93 8.44
CA ARG A 211 -9.73 -17.24 8.07
C ARG A 211 -8.33 -17.16 7.43
N VAL A 212 -8.02 -16.07 6.69
CA VAL A 212 -6.71 -15.91 6.04
C VAL A 212 -5.63 -15.72 7.08
N LEU A 213 -5.82 -14.78 8.01
CA LEU A 213 -4.88 -14.53 9.11
C LEU A 213 -4.67 -15.76 9.97
N LEU A 214 -5.77 -16.46 10.32
CA LEU A 214 -5.70 -17.71 11.09
C LEU A 214 -4.81 -18.76 10.40
N ASN A 215 -5.00 -18.96 9.10
CA ASN A 215 -4.21 -19.96 8.35
C ASN A 215 -2.72 -19.59 8.27
N GLU A 216 -2.40 -18.30 8.09
CA GLU A 216 -1.02 -17.82 8.10
C GLU A 216 -0.35 -18.06 9.46
N ASP A 217 -1.05 -17.76 10.56
CA ASP A 217 -0.53 -17.94 11.91
C ASP A 217 -0.42 -19.41 12.30
N LEU A 218 -1.38 -20.21 11.87
CA LEU A 218 -1.36 -21.67 12.09
C LEU A 218 -0.16 -22.30 11.36
N ALA A 219 0.13 -21.91 10.14
CA ALA A 219 1.33 -22.38 9.42
C ALA A 219 2.62 -21.96 10.15
N ARG A 220 2.66 -20.75 10.73
CA ARG A 220 3.80 -20.31 11.56
C ARG A 220 3.92 -21.13 12.86
N ALA A 221 2.81 -21.42 13.51
CA ALA A 221 2.79 -22.26 14.73
C ALA A 221 3.28 -23.68 14.45
N VAL A 222 2.87 -24.29 13.33
CA VAL A 222 3.37 -25.62 12.91
C VAL A 222 4.88 -25.57 12.66
N SER A 223 5.39 -24.55 11.95
CA SER A 223 6.82 -24.40 11.72
C SER A 223 7.61 -24.23 13.02
N ARG A 224 7.05 -23.56 14.02
CA ARG A 224 7.67 -23.44 15.36
C ARG A 224 7.66 -24.76 16.11
N LEU A 225 6.55 -25.51 16.04
CA LEU A 225 6.45 -26.85 16.62
C LEU A 225 7.53 -27.77 16.05
N GLU A 226 7.71 -27.77 14.72
CA GLU A 226 8.73 -28.62 14.07
C GLU A 226 10.16 -28.25 14.46
N ARG A 227 10.46 -26.93 14.63
CA ARG A 227 11.83 -26.46 14.90
C ARG A 227 12.20 -26.48 16.38
N PHE A 228 11.25 -26.14 17.25
CA PHE A 228 11.52 -25.87 18.65
C PHE A 228 10.74 -26.78 19.59
N GLY A 229 9.77 -27.55 19.08
CA GLY A 229 8.88 -28.36 19.90
C GLY A 229 7.80 -27.57 20.64
N ASP A 230 7.62 -26.28 20.30
CA ASP A 230 6.62 -25.40 20.92
C ASP A 230 5.22 -25.86 20.57
N GLY A 231 4.52 -26.48 21.51
CA GLY A 231 3.15 -26.91 21.34
C GLY A 231 2.17 -25.73 21.28
N PHE A 232 1.04 -25.94 20.60
CA PHE A 232 -0.04 -24.98 20.53
C PHE A 232 -1.40 -25.68 20.57
N SER A 233 -2.47 -24.94 20.76
CA SER A 233 -3.82 -25.48 20.80
C SER A 233 -4.77 -24.68 19.91
N LEU A 234 -5.62 -25.37 19.18
CA LEU A 234 -6.77 -24.77 18.49
C LEU A 234 -7.99 -24.87 19.39
N ILE A 235 -8.65 -23.74 19.57
CA ILE A 235 -9.83 -23.58 20.40
C ILE A 235 -10.95 -23.06 19.49
N LEU A 236 -11.86 -23.92 19.07
CA LEU A 236 -13.03 -23.55 18.29
C LEU A 236 -14.20 -23.22 19.25
N LEU A 237 -14.83 -22.08 19.00
CA LEU A 237 -15.93 -21.56 19.78
C LEU A 237 -17.15 -21.34 18.88
N ASP A 238 -18.32 -21.70 19.40
CA ASP A 238 -19.60 -21.44 18.76
C ASP A 238 -20.58 -20.90 19.81
N LEU A 239 -21.22 -19.77 19.49
CA LEU A 239 -22.13 -19.09 20.41
C LEU A 239 -23.47 -19.80 20.45
N ASP A 240 -23.75 -20.40 21.58
CA ASP A 240 -24.96 -21.21 21.74
C ASP A 240 -26.23 -20.36 21.55
N ARG A 241 -27.11 -20.80 20.64
CA ARG A 241 -28.41 -20.15 20.38
C ARG A 241 -28.31 -18.71 19.86
N PHE A 242 -27.24 -18.34 19.20
CA PHE A 242 -27.08 -17.01 18.60
C PHE A 242 -28.24 -16.61 17.68
N LYS A 243 -28.85 -17.57 16.97
CA LYS A 243 -30.06 -17.34 16.17
C LYS A 243 -31.19 -16.74 17.00
N GLN A 244 -31.39 -17.22 18.27
CA GLN A 244 -32.44 -16.66 19.13
C GLN A 244 -32.17 -15.19 19.51
N VAL A 245 -30.92 -14.79 19.63
CA VAL A 245 -30.56 -13.38 19.84
C VAL A 245 -30.95 -12.57 18.62
N ASN A 246 -30.63 -13.02 17.40
CA ASN A 246 -31.07 -12.37 16.17
C ASN A 246 -32.61 -12.27 16.07
N ASP A 247 -33.33 -13.36 16.43
CA ASP A 247 -34.78 -13.38 16.38
C ASP A 247 -35.40 -12.40 17.39
N ASN A 248 -34.79 -12.22 18.59
CA ASN A 248 -35.31 -11.35 19.66
C ASN A 248 -34.87 -9.89 19.55
N HIS A 249 -33.65 -9.62 19.09
CA HIS A 249 -32.99 -8.30 19.08
C HIS A 249 -32.72 -7.76 17.67
N GLY A 250 -33.11 -8.53 16.62
CA GLY A 250 -32.80 -8.21 15.23
C GLY A 250 -31.32 -8.46 14.90
N HIS A 251 -30.99 -8.41 13.60
CA HIS A 251 -29.60 -8.56 13.11
C HIS A 251 -28.66 -7.51 13.69
N ALA A 252 -29.13 -6.28 13.87
CA ALA A 252 -28.31 -5.22 14.47
C ALA A 252 -27.91 -5.55 15.92
N GLY A 253 -28.80 -6.18 16.71
CA GLY A 253 -28.49 -6.65 18.06
C GLY A 253 -27.51 -7.84 18.04
N GLY A 254 -27.65 -8.74 17.07
CA GLY A 254 -26.69 -9.82 16.88
C GLY A 254 -25.30 -9.32 16.49
N ASP A 255 -25.23 -8.33 15.61
CA ASP A 255 -23.95 -7.69 15.21
C ASP A 255 -23.28 -6.95 16.38
N GLU A 256 -24.06 -6.28 17.24
CA GLU A 256 -23.57 -5.65 18.47
C GLU A 256 -23.00 -6.72 19.43
N LEU A 257 -23.74 -7.81 19.66
CA LEU A 257 -23.27 -8.93 20.49
C LEU A 257 -21.97 -9.54 19.96
N LEU A 258 -21.84 -9.75 18.64
CA LEU A 258 -20.61 -10.29 18.04
C LEU A 258 -19.40 -9.39 18.27
N ARG A 259 -19.56 -8.06 18.20
CA ARG A 259 -18.50 -7.10 18.53
C ARG A 259 -18.10 -7.17 20.00
N ASP A 260 -19.10 -7.23 20.90
CA ASP A 260 -18.85 -7.31 22.33
C ASP A 260 -18.14 -8.61 22.71
N VAL A 261 -18.57 -9.74 22.12
CA VAL A 261 -17.92 -11.05 22.27
C VAL A 261 -16.48 -11.00 21.78
N ALA A 262 -16.23 -10.44 20.59
CA ALA A 262 -14.88 -10.31 20.04
C ALA A 262 -13.98 -9.48 20.94
N GLY A 263 -14.45 -8.32 21.40
CA GLY A 263 -13.71 -7.45 22.33
C GLY A 263 -13.40 -8.13 23.67
N LEU A 264 -14.34 -8.93 24.18
CA LEU A 264 -14.15 -9.70 25.40
C LEU A 264 -13.12 -10.82 25.19
N LEU A 265 -13.21 -11.55 24.07
CA LEU A 265 -12.24 -12.61 23.75
C LEU A 265 -10.83 -12.03 23.57
N GLN A 266 -10.67 -10.88 22.92
CA GLN A 266 -9.36 -10.19 22.79
C GLN A 266 -8.75 -9.86 24.18
N GLN A 267 -9.56 -9.42 25.14
CA GLN A 267 -9.09 -9.15 26.51
C GLN A 267 -8.67 -10.41 27.28
N ILE A 268 -9.24 -11.56 26.90
CA ILE A 268 -8.94 -12.85 27.55
C ILE A 268 -7.72 -13.52 26.91
N CYS A 269 -7.51 -13.35 25.60
CA CYS A 269 -6.35 -13.89 24.88
C CYS A 269 -5.05 -13.28 25.41
N GLY A 270 -3.98 -14.06 25.39
CA GLY A 270 -2.63 -13.63 25.76
C GLY A 270 -1.89 -12.97 24.60
N GLU A 271 -0.76 -12.34 24.93
CA GLU A 271 0.20 -11.89 23.91
C GLU A 271 0.72 -13.12 23.15
N GLY A 272 0.55 -13.12 21.83
CA GLY A 272 0.95 -14.24 20.97
C GLY A 272 -0.19 -15.20 20.59
N ASP A 273 -1.38 -15.09 21.21
CA ASP A 273 -2.56 -15.79 20.74
C ASP A 273 -3.18 -15.10 19.54
N THR A 274 -3.69 -15.87 18.58
CA THR A 274 -4.45 -15.32 17.44
C THR A 274 -5.93 -15.61 17.64
N LEU A 275 -6.75 -14.57 17.70
CA LEU A 275 -8.22 -14.67 17.69
C LEU A 275 -8.72 -14.39 16.28
N ALA A 276 -9.54 -15.28 15.74
CA ALA A 276 -10.15 -15.13 14.42
C ALA A 276 -11.65 -15.47 14.47
N ARG A 277 -12.43 -14.87 13.53
CA ARG A 277 -13.81 -15.24 13.26
C ARG A 277 -13.91 -15.91 11.90
N LEU A 278 -14.51 -17.11 11.85
CA LEU A 278 -14.63 -17.87 10.61
C LEU A 278 -15.89 -17.50 9.80
N GLY A 279 -16.90 -16.99 10.48
CA GLY A 279 -18.18 -16.57 9.93
C GLY A 279 -19.32 -16.84 10.91
N GLY A 280 -20.45 -16.19 10.73
CA GLY A 280 -21.61 -16.38 11.63
C GLY A 280 -21.25 -16.12 13.10
N ASP A 281 -21.45 -17.13 13.93
CA ASP A 281 -21.21 -17.17 15.38
C ASP A 281 -19.97 -17.97 15.77
N GLU A 282 -19.11 -18.34 14.79
CA GLU A 282 -17.92 -19.17 15.00
C GLU A 282 -16.65 -18.33 15.16
N PHE A 283 -15.94 -18.53 16.28
CA PHE A 283 -14.64 -17.97 16.57
C PHE A 283 -13.60 -19.07 16.74
N VAL A 284 -12.34 -18.75 16.48
CA VAL A 284 -11.19 -19.63 16.67
C VAL A 284 -10.10 -18.87 17.40
N ILE A 285 -9.50 -19.52 18.39
CA ILE A 285 -8.28 -19.03 19.03
C ILE A 285 -7.16 -20.03 18.77
N LEU A 286 -6.09 -19.56 18.16
CA LEU A 286 -4.81 -20.25 18.13
C LEU A 286 -4.06 -19.84 19.39
N HIS A 287 -4.01 -20.74 20.38
CA HIS A 287 -3.40 -20.50 21.68
C HIS A 287 -2.00 -21.08 21.74
N MET A 288 -1.03 -20.23 21.97
CA MET A 288 0.39 -20.61 22.09
C MET A 288 0.67 -21.14 23.51
N SER A 289 0.23 -22.37 23.77
CA SER A 289 0.27 -22.99 25.09
C SER A 289 1.65 -23.49 25.54
N GLY A 290 2.67 -23.42 24.65
CA GLY A 290 3.97 -24.01 24.93
C GLY A 290 3.85 -25.53 25.18
N HIS A 291 4.35 -26.01 26.34
CA HIS A 291 4.32 -27.41 26.71
C HIS A 291 3.19 -27.80 27.69
N ASP A 292 2.26 -26.87 28.01
CA ASP A 292 1.16 -27.14 28.93
C ASP A 292 -0.20 -27.32 28.22
N PRO A 293 -0.62 -28.57 27.93
CA PRO A 293 -1.93 -28.84 27.32
C PRO A 293 -3.13 -28.38 28.17
N LYS A 294 -2.95 -28.23 29.50
CA LYS A 294 -4.01 -27.78 30.41
C LYS A 294 -4.30 -26.28 30.27
N SER A 295 -3.35 -25.53 29.73
CA SER A 295 -3.49 -24.09 29.50
C SER A 295 -4.72 -23.75 28.64
N ALA A 296 -4.95 -24.50 27.56
CA ALA A 296 -6.12 -24.34 26.69
C ALA A 296 -7.45 -24.57 27.44
N GLY A 297 -7.52 -25.58 28.34
CA GLY A 297 -8.69 -25.82 29.16
C GLY A 297 -8.94 -24.73 30.20
N HIS A 298 -7.90 -24.16 30.78
CA HIS A 298 -8.00 -22.98 31.65
C HIS A 298 -8.53 -21.77 30.89
N LEU A 299 -8.04 -21.54 29.69
CA LEU A 299 -8.52 -20.46 28.83
C LEU A 299 -9.99 -20.69 28.45
N ALA A 300 -10.37 -21.89 28.03
CA ALA A 300 -11.76 -22.24 27.72
C ALA A 300 -12.69 -22.03 28.91
N THR A 301 -12.26 -22.40 30.12
CA THR A 301 -13.05 -22.18 31.36
C THR A 301 -13.27 -20.69 31.63
N ARG A 302 -12.23 -19.87 31.45
CA ARG A 302 -12.34 -18.39 31.58
C ARG A 302 -13.32 -17.83 30.57
N ILE A 303 -13.25 -18.26 29.32
CA ILE A 303 -14.13 -17.83 28.25
C ILE A 303 -15.59 -18.15 28.59
N ILE A 304 -15.90 -19.39 28.92
CA ILE A 304 -17.26 -19.81 29.29
C ILE A 304 -17.80 -18.96 30.43
N LYS A 305 -17.02 -18.77 31.49
CA LYS A 305 -17.43 -17.96 32.64
C LYS A 305 -17.71 -16.52 32.28
N ARG A 306 -16.93 -15.92 31.40
CA ARG A 306 -17.06 -14.51 31.02
C ARG A 306 -18.19 -14.29 30.03
N LEU A 307 -18.34 -15.16 29.02
CA LEU A 307 -19.43 -15.09 28.05
C LEU A 307 -20.80 -15.48 28.65
N GLY A 308 -20.82 -16.25 29.74
CA GLY A 308 -22.05 -16.57 30.49
C GLY A 308 -22.64 -15.40 31.28
N GLN A 309 -21.98 -14.23 31.32
CA GLN A 309 -22.53 -12.99 31.89
C GLN A 309 -23.50 -12.32 30.92
N PRO A 310 -24.50 -11.56 31.40
CA PRO A 310 -25.41 -10.85 30.52
C PRO A 310 -24.70 -9.76 29.71
N PHE A 311 -25.08 -9.67 28.43
CA PHE A 311 -24.66 -8.60 27.53
C PHE A 311 -25.73 -7.52 27.47
N HIS A 312 -25.33 -6.25 27.61
CA HIS A 312 -26.21 -5.10 27.56
C HIS A 312 -26.20 -4.48 26.16
N LEU A 313 -27.12 -4.92 25.33
CA LEU A 313 -27.31 -4.40 23.97
C LEU A 313 -28.23 -3.18 24.00
N ARG A 314 -28.17 -2.34 22.97
CA ARG A 314 -29.09 -1.20 22.82
C ARG A 314 -30.56 -1.60 22.82
N SER A 315 -30.88 -2.82 22.35
CA SER A 315 -32.22 -3.40 22.30
C SER A 315 -32.66 -4.10 23.56
N GLY A 316 -31.80 -4.23 24.58
CA GLY A 316 -32.08 -4.92 25.83
C GLY A 316 -30.93 -5.83 26.28
N THR A 317 -31.22 -6.73 27.21
CA THR A 317 -30.19 -7.66 27.76
C THR A 317 -30.28 -9.00 27.03
N ALA A 318 -29.10 -9.47 26.53
CA ALA A 318 -28.97 -10.79 25.93
C ALA A 318 -28.18 -11.74 26.85
N HIS A 319 -28.60 -13.02 26.88
CA HIS A 319 -27.85 -14.09 27.54
C HIS A 319 -27.43 -15.11 26.49
N ILE A 320 -26.15 -15.45 26.48
CA ILE A 320 -25.59 -16.39 25.53
C ILE A 320 -24.67 -17.38 26.27
N GLY A 321 -24.62 -18.62 25.79
CA GLY A 321 -23.59 -19.59 26.16
C GLY A 321 -22.56 -19.75 25.05
N VAL A 322 -21.54 -20.54 25.30
CA VAL A 322 -20.53 -20.89 24.30
C VAL A 322 -20.15 -22.36 24.42
N SER A 323 -20.19 -23.07 23.30
CA SER A 323 -19.63 -24.41 23.19
C SER A 323 -18.22 -24.33 22.61
N ILE A 324 -17.29 -25.11 23.15
CA ILE A 324 -15.88 -25.04 22.80
C ILE A 324 -15.31 -26.42 22.52
N GLY A 325 -14.60 -26.55 21.39
CA GLY A 325 -13.79 -27.72 21.03
C GLY A 325 -12.30 -27.39 21.06
N LEU A 326 -11.51 -28.30 21.64
CA LEU A 326 -10.07 -28.15 21.82
C LEU A 326 -9.31 -29.25 21.10
N ALA A 327 -8.30 -28.89 20.31
CA ALA A 327 -7.31 -29.81 19.75
C ALA A 327 -5.90 -29.27 20.02
N CYS A 328 -5.03 -30.14 20.55
CA CYS A 328 -3.67 -29.74 21.00
C CYS A 328 -2.59 -30.37 20.11
N ALA A 329 -1.73 -29.59 19.56
CA ALA A 329 -0.55 -30.05 18.84
C ALA A 329 0.64 -30.20 19.80
N PRO A 330 1.45 -31.29 19.69
CA PRO A 330 1.39 -32.33 18.66
C PRO A 330 0.46 -33.51 18.95
N VAL A 331 -0.19 -33.58 20.13
CA VAL A 331 -0.92 -34.77 20.65
C VAL A 331 -2.06 -35.19 19.73
N ASP A 332 -2.84 -34.20 19.26
CA ASP A 332 -4.03 -34.42 18.43
C ASP A 332 -3.74 -34.28 16.93
N GLY A 333 -2.45 -34.08 16.56
CA GLY A 333 -1.99 -33.97 15.19
C GLY A 333 -1.01 -32.82 15.02
N THR A 334 -0.38 -32.77 13.84
CA THR A 334 0.58 -31.72 13.44
C THR A 334 0.17 -31.02 12.15
N ASP A 335 -0.80 -31.61 11.41
CA ASP A 335 -1.37 -31.02 10.20
C ASP A 335 -2.47 -30.03 10.54
N PRO A 336 -2.45 -28.78 10.01
CA PRO A 336 -3.46 -27.75 10.25
C PRO A 336 -4.91 -28.21 10.02
N ASP A 337 -5.15 -28.86 8.88
CA ASP A 337 -6.50 -29.30 8.52
C ASP A 337 -6.99 -30.43 9.44
N GLN A 338 -6.08 -31.30 9.87
CA GLN A 338 -6.41 -32.35 10.84
C GLN A 338 -6.77 -31.75 12.19
N LEU A 339 -5.98 -30.78 12.69
CA LEU A 339 -6.25 -30.13 13.97
C LEU A 339 -7.58 -29.36 13.95
N MET A 340 -7.89 -28.67 12.85
CA MET A 340 -9.19 -28.02 12.68
C MET A 340 -10.34 -29.02 12.72
N ARG A 341 -10.26 -30.14 11.99
CA ARG A 341 -11.27 -31.20 12.04
C ARG A 341 -11.41 -31.79 13.43
N ASN A 342 -10.32 -32.02 14.14
CA ASN A 342 -10.33 -32.59 15.49
C ASN A 342 -10.95 -31.64 16.51
N ALA A 343 -10.67 -30.34 16.41
CA ALA A 343 -11.33 -29.33 17.24
C ALA A 343 -12.83 -29.23 16.95
N ASP A 344 -13.24 -29.34 15.68
CA ASP A 344 -14.65 -29.32 15.27
C ASP A 344 -15.40 -30.54 15.84
N LEU A 345 -14.82 -31.75 15.79
CA LEU A 345 -15.38 -32.96 16.43
C LEU A 345 -15.55 -32.78 17.93
N ALA A 346 -14.58 -32.15 18.59
CA ALA A 346 -14.67 -31.84 20.02
C ALA A 346 -15.79 -30.81 20.32
N LEU A 347 -15.93 -29.78 19.47
CA LEU A 347 -16.98 -28.78 19.56
C LEU A 347 -18.37 -29.40 19.38
N TYR A 348 -18.52 -30.26 18.38
CA TYR A 348 -19.75 -31.02 18.19
C TYR A 348 -20.13 -31.81 19.43
N ARG A 349 -19.16 -32.47 20.07
CA ARG A 349 -19.40 -33.21 21.32
C ARG A 349 -19.80 -32.27 22.46
N ALA A 350 -19.16 -31.10 22.59
CA ALA A 350 -19.56 -30.12 23.60
C ALA A 350 -21.03 -29.68 23.44
N LYS A 351 -21.48 -29.47 22.19
CA LYS A 351 -22.90 -29.18 21.87
C LYS A 351 -23.82 -30.32 22.20
N ALA A 352 -23.46 -31.57 21.89
CA ALA A 352 -24.26 -32.76 22.16
C ALA A 352 -24.39 -33.07 23.67
N ASP A 353 -23.34 -32.78 24.44
CA ASP A 353 -23.31 -33.04 25.88
C ASP A 353 -24.09 -31.98 26.71
N GLY A 354 -24.78 -31.03 26.05
CA GLY A 354 -25.67 -30.06 26.72
C GLY A 354 -25.19 -28.62 26.62
N ARG A 355 -24.25 -28.30 25.72
CA ARG A 355 -23.75 -26.94 25.44
C ARG A 355 -23.06 -26.26 26.64
N ASN A 356 -22.67 -24.99 26.47
CA ASN A 356 -22.05 -24.15 27.51
C ASN A 356 -20.91 -24.86 28.26
N ARG A 357 -20.01 -25.49 27.49
CA ARG A 357 -18.89 -26.29 28.00
C ARG A 357 -17.82 -26.44 26.95
N PHE A 358 -16.65 -26.91 27.37
CA PHE A 358 -15.61 -27.34 26.45
C PHE A 358 -15.40 -28.86 26.44
N ARG A 359 -14.85 -29.38 25.36
CA ARG A 359 -14.35 -30.74 25.22
C ARG A 359 -12.99 -30.72 24.54
N TYR A 360 -12.10 -31.55 25.00
CA TYR A 360 -10.90 -31.92 24.27
C TYR A 360 -11.26 -32.92 23.18
N PHE A 361 -10.48 -32.87 22.08
CA PHE A 361 -10.54 -33.96 21.12
C PHE A 361 -10.13 -35.28 21.80
N ASP A 362 -10.80 -36.33 21.43
CA ASP A 362 -10.51 -37.71 21.82
C ASP A 362 -10.74 -38.56 20.57
N ALA A 363 -9.78 -39.43 20.22
CA ALA A 363 -9.87 -40.28 19.03
C ALA A 363 -11.12 -41.19 19.03
N SER A 364 -11.68 -41.49 20.20
CA SER A 364 -12.98 -42.21 20.33
C SER A 364 -14.16 -41.43 19.75
N LEU A 365 -14.06 -40.06 19.68
CA LEU A 365 -15.10 -39.19 19.11
C LEU A 365 -15.20 -39.36 17.60
N ASP A 366 -14.09 -39.57 16.91
CA ASP A 366 -14.05 -39.75 15.46
C ASP A 366 -14.85 -41.00 15.02
N ALA A 367 -14.68 -42.10 15.74
CA ALA A 367 -15.45 -43.32 15.48
C ALA A 367 -16.96 -43.14 15.69
N THR A 368 -17.34 -42.38 16.71
CA THR A 368 -18.75 -42.10 17.01
C THR A 368 -19.38 -41.14 15.99
N ALA A 369 -18.66 -40.11 15.57
CA ALA A 369 -19.10 -39.16 14.56
C ALA A 369 -19.26 -39.84 13.19
N ARG A 370 -18.27 -40.64 12.76
CA ARG A 370 -18.36 -41.42 11.51
C ARG A 370 -19.55 -42.37 11.52
N ARG A 371 -19.78 -43.08 12.61
CA ARG A 371 -20.92 -43.98 12.73
C ARG A 371 -22.25 -43.25 12.63
N ARG A 372 -22.34 -42.06 13.24
CA ARG A 372 -23.57 -41.25 13.17
C ARG A 372 -23.83 -40.69 11.77
N ASN A 373 -22.81 -40.14 11.11
CA ASN A 373 -22.92 -39.67 9.73
C ASN A 373 -23.34 -40.78 8.77
N LEU A 374 -22.80 -42.00 8.98
CA LEU A 374 -23.20 -43.16 8.22
C LEU A 374 -24.69 -43.47 8.44
N ILE A 375 -25.14 -43.49 9.70
CA ILE A 375 -26.54 -43.71 10.06
C ILE A 375 -27.45 -42.63 9.45
N GLU A 376 -27.07 -41.36 9.52
CA GLU A 376 -27.83 -40.24 8.95
C GLU A 376 -27.96 -40.35 7.42
N GLN A 377 -26.89 -40.73 6.73
CA GLN A 377 -26.89 -40.97 5.28
C GLN A 377 -27.76 -42.19 4.93
N GLU A 378 -27.60 -43.29 5.64
CA GLU A 378 -28.43 -44.51 5.46
C GLU A 378 -29.90 -44.23 5.75
N LEU A 379 -30.19 -43.44 6.78
CA LEU A 379 -31.57 -43.06 7.13
C LEU A 379 -32.19 -42.15 6.03
N ALA A 380 -31.44 -41.13 5.56
CA ALA A 380 -31.92 -40.29 4.47
C ALA A 380 -32.19 -41.08 3.18
N LEU A 381 -31.35 -42.06 2.88
CA LEU A 381 -31.52 -42.95 1.75
C LEU A 381 -32.72 -43.87 1.95
N ALA A 382 -32.87 -44.46 3.17
CA ALA A 382 -33.99 -45.35 3.49
C ALA A 382 -35.33 -44.60 3.46
N VAL A 383 -35.37 -43.32 3.86
CA VAL A 383 -36.57 -42.47 3.75
C VAL A 383 -36.89 -42.20 2.29
N SER A 384 -35.89 -41.86 1.47
CA SER A 384 -36.08 -41.55 0.06
C SER A 384 -36.53 -42.77 -0.76
N LEU A 385 -36.07 -43.96 -0.38
CA LEU A 385 -36.43 -45.22 -1.04
C LEU A 385 -37.68 -45.88 -0.45
N GLY A 386 -38.27 -45.33 0.62
CA GLY A 386 -39.44 -45.91 1.28
C GLY A 386 -39.20 -47.27 1.93
N THR A 387 -37.93 -47.57 2.31
CA THR A 387 -37.54 -48.88 2.87
C THR A 387 -37.62 -48.95 4.38
N LEU A 388 -38.12 -47.91 5.06
CA LEU A 388 -38.31 -47.88 6.51
C LEU A 388 -39.52 -48.74 6.90
N ASN A 389 -39.28 -49.78 7.72
CA ASN A 389 -40.35 -50.59 8.29
C ASN A 389 -40.57 -50.20 9.76
N LEU A 390 -41.85 -49.95 10.10
CA LEU A 390 -42.25 -49.69 11.48
C LEU A 390 -42.42 -51.01 12.23
N HIS A 391 -41.66 -51.21 13.31
CA HIS A 391 -41.83 -52.31 14.22
C HIS A 391 -42.42 -51.78 15.56
N PHE A 392 -43.49 -52.44 16.03
CA PHE A 392 -44.10 -52.07 17.28
C PHE A 392 -43.66 -53.05 18.36
N GLN A 393 -43.22 -52.55 19.49
CA GLN A 393 -42.96 -53.37 20.70
C GLN A 393 -44.14 -53.28 21.62
N PRO A 394 -44.80 -54.41 21.94
CA PRO A 394 -45.94 -54.42 22.89
C PRO A 394 -45.44 -54.05 24.29
N LEU A 395 -46.08 -53.05 24.88
CA LEU A 395 -45.96 -52.81 26.32
C LEU A 395 -46.86 -53.78 27.04
N VAL A 396 -46.32 -54.69 27.84
CA VAL A 396 -47.07 -55.65 28.71
C VAL A 396 -47.00 -55.11 30.13
N ASP A 397 -48.15 -54.92 30.74
CA ASP A 397 -48.23 -54.64 32.17
C ASP A 397 -47.77 -55.89 32.94
N ALA A 398 -46.80 -55.72 33.82
CA ALA A 398 -46.37 -56.74 34.72
C ALA A 398 -47.42 -56.77 35.88
N GLN A 399 -48.27 -57.79 35.89
CA GLN A 399 -49.11 -58.09 37.02
C GLN A 399 -48.32 -58.72 38.16
#